data_495223f78ceac859e58821bf67a4db11
#
_entry.id   495223f78ceac859e58821bf67a4db11
#
_cell.length_a   1.000
_cell.length_b   1.000
_cell.length_c   1.000
_cell.angle_alpha   90.00
_cell.angle_beta   90.00
_cell.angle_gamma   90.00
#
_symmetry.space_group_name_H-M   'P 1'
#
loop_
_entity.id
_entity.type
_entity.pdbx_description
1 polymer ?
#
loop_
_entity_poly.entity_id
_entity_poly.type
_entity_poly.pdbx_seq_one_letter_code
_entity_poly.pdbx_strand_id
1 'polypeptide(L)'
;MKAFFTVFFFFTITVLCSAQTNTLDSAWVKDNYYKIEKMIPMRDGNKLFTAVYIPKDSSEKHPILMKRTPYSAGPYGETNFPESFWNSYYRLYMRENYIMVVQDVRGKYMSEGDYMDVRPYSINKTGTQVDEASDTYDAVDWLVKNVPGNNGRVGVFGISYPGFYSTMAALSGHPAIKAVSPQAPVTDWFMGDDFHHNGVFMPMDAFSFYSSFGRPRLKPSMSGLPGYSIPGADNYDFFLRTGALQNLTKLMPETIPFWNELMSHPNLDEWWKARNTRNFVQAIPSSTNTLVVGGLFDAEDCFGAWNLYKAIESKAKNNNRLVMGPWFHGQWGGRGDGSNLGNVRWGSKTSEWYQDNIEVPFFNYYLKNKGSLKDLAEATVFFSGENAWHKLEHWPPVNSANQELFLQSNGKLDWKKSNSGMPFTQYTSDPAHPVPYTEDVHEGRTREYMTDDQRFASRRPDVLVFETEPLQNDLTLAGALKANLFVSISTSDADFVVKLIDVFPDNFTYPTPSLLPDYPMQGYQMLVRGEIMRGKFRKSFEKPEPFKPGKVEEVQFSLPDIAHTFKKGHRVMVQIQSSWFPLADRNPQKFVNIYEAKDADFQKADIRIYHNSTYPSSISVPVMK
;
A
#
# COMPACT_ATOMS: atom_id res chain seq x y z
N MET A 1 42.87 75.86 28.94
CA MET A 1 41.62 75.25 28.51
C MET A 1 41.79 73.76 28.59
N LYS A 2 41.20 73.14 29.61
CA LYS A 2 41.20 71.66 29.78
C LYS A 2 39.85 71.17 29.33
N ALA A 3 39.82 70.31 28.29
CA ALA A 3 38.63 69.67 27.80
C ALA A 3 38.39 68.34 28.57
N PHE A 4 37.21 68.23 29.21
CA PHE A 4 36.75 66.99 29.83
C PHE A 4 36.00 66.16 28.77
N PHE A 5 36.50 64.94 28.53
CA PHE A 5 35.75 63.93 27.75
C PHE A 5 34.98 63.05 28.73
N THR A 6 33.64 63.12 28.69
CA THR A 6 32.78 62.22 29.43
C THR A 6 32.45 61.01 28.53
N VAL A 7 32.93 59.82 28.94
CA VAL A 7 32.60 58.57 28.26
C VAL A 7 31.31 57.99 28.87
N PHE A 8 30.26 57.92 28.05
CA PHE A 8 29.02 57.21 28.41
C PHE A 8 29.20 55.73 28.08
N PHE A 9 29.18 54.86 29.10
CA PHE A 9 29.06 53.41 28.96
C PHE A 9 27.59 53.04 28.80
N PHE A 10 27.21 52.61 27.58
CA PHE A 10 25.93 51.95 27.37
C PHE A 10 26.06 50.48 27.77
N PHE A 11 25.39 50.09 28.87
CA PHE A 11 25.18 48.68 29.23
C PHE A 11 24.01 48.14 28.41
N THR A 12 24.27 47.41 27.35
CA THR A 12 23.27 46.61 26.65
C THR A 12 23.02 45.31 27.44
N ILE A 13 21.92 45.28 28.17
CA ILE A 13 21.41 44.02 28.77
C ILE A 13 20.85 43.18 27.64
N THR A 14 21.60 42.21 27.17
CA THR A 14 21.13 41.14 26.27
C THR A 14 20.30 40.18 27.11
N VAL A 15 18.97 40.31 27.06
CA VAL A 15 18.05 39.28 27.57
C VAL A 15 18.17 38.08 26.64
N LEU A 16 18.94 37.10 27.03
CA LEU A 16 18.92 35.76 26.44
C LEU A 16 17.57 35.12 26.75
N CYS A 17 16.60 35.33 25.85
CA CYS A 17 15.39 34.52 25.83
C CYS A 17 15.80 33.12 25.37
N SER A 18 16.13 32.22 26.31
CA SER A 18 16.23 30.80 26.05
C SER A 18 14.81 30.32 25.70
N ALA A 19 14.52 30.28 24.41
CA ALA A 19 13.43 29.46 23.92
C ALA A 19 13.80 28.02 24.32
N GLN A 20 13.26 27.54 25.46
CA GLN A 20 13.18 26.13 25.74
C GLN A 20 12.40 25.52 24.56
N THR A 21 13.08 24.97 23.60
CA THR A 21 12.49 24.02 22.68
C THR A 21 11.98 22.88 23.58
N ASN A 22 10.69 22.85 23.86
CA ASN A 22 10.00 21.75 24.50
C ASN A 22 10.07 20.56 23.53
N THR A 23 11.26 19.96 23.41
CA THR A 23 11.46 18.70 22.70
C THR A 23 10.67 17.65 23.46
N LEU A 24 9.63 17.12 22.83
CA LEU A 24 8.90 16.00 23.37
C LEU A 24 9.83 14.79 23.31
N ASP A 25 10.35 14.38 24.44
CA ASP A 25 11.25 13.25 24.64
C ASP A 25 10.62 12.20 25.57
N SER A 26 11.36 11.13 25.84
CA SER A 26 10.93 10.06 26.74
C SER A 26 10.58 10.55 28.14
N ALA A 27 11.30 11.54 28.67
CA ALA A 27 11.03 12.11 30.01
C ALA A 27 9.71 12.87 29.98
N TRP A 28 9.50 13.73 29.00
CA TRP A 28 8.24 14.47 28.85
C TRP A 28 7.04 13.51 28.78
N VAL A 29 7.11 12.42 27.99
CA VAL A 29 6.01 11.45 27.86
C VAL A 29 5.70 10.82 29.23
N LYS A 30 6.71 10.36 29.97
CA LYS A 30 6.54 9.74 31.29
C LYS A 30 6.04 10.71 32.36
N ASP A 31 6.41 11.99 32.23
CA ASP A 31 5.95 13.04 33.15
C ASP A 31 4.50 13.43 32.91
N ASN A 32 4.03 13.36 31.66
CA ASN A 32 2.69 13.81 31.26
C ASN A 32 1.68 12.67 31.06
N TYR A 33 2.13 11.42 31.00
CA TYR A 33 1.28 10.25 30.77
C TYR A 33 1.53 9.16 31.81
N TYR A 34 0.50 8.35 32.05
CA TYR A 34 0.65 7.06 32.72
C TYR A 34 0.03 5.97 31.86
N LYS A 35 0.48 4.73 32.06
CA LYS A 35 0.03 3.56 31.31
C LYS A 35 -0.71 2.60 32.22
N ILE A 36 -1.79 2.03 31.72
CA ILE A 36 -2.46 0.87 32.30
C ILE A 36 -2.54 -0.25 31.28
N GLU A 37 -2.46 -1.49 31.74
CA GLU A 37 -2.63 -2.69 30.89
C GLU A 37 -3.85 -3.47 31.36
N LYS A 38 -4.72 -3.85 30.43
CA LYS A 38 -5.99 -4.53 30.72
C LYS A 38 -6.24 -5.69 29.78
N MET A 39 -6.78 -6.76 30.32
CA MET A 39 -7.37 -7.85 29.59
C MET A 39 -8.87 -7.56 29.45
N ILE A 40 -9.26 -6.98 28.30
CA ILE A 40 -10.64 -6.55 28.04
C ILE A 40 -11.45 -7.76 27.61
N PRO A 41 -12.58 -8.11 28.30
CA PRO A 41 -13.42 -9.24 27.93
C PRO A 41 -14.24 -8.94 26.69
N MET A 42 -14.26 -9.87 25.75
CA MET A 42 -15.12 -9.88 24.57
C MET A 42 -16.41 -10.68 24.85
N ARG A 43 -17.41 -10.54 24.00
CA ARG A 43 -18.73 -11.18 24.15
C ARG A 43 -18.72 -12.70 24.23
N ASP A 44 -17.68 -13.34 23.74
CA ASP A 44 -17.46 -14.80 23.80
C ASP A 44 -16.66 -15.26 25.03
N GLY A 45 -16.26 -14.32 25.88
CA GLY A 45 -15.50 -14.59 27.10
C GLY A 45 -13.98 -14.55 26.95
N ASN A 46 -13.44 -14.57 25.72
CA ASN A 46 -12.01 -14.35 25.50
C ASN A 46 -11.63 -12.92 25.86
N LYS A 47 -10.38 -12.72 26.31
CA LYS A 47 -9.88 -11.41 26.74
C LYS A 47 -8.77 -10.93 25.82
N LEU A 48 -8.87 -9.67 25.38
CA LEU A 48 -7.86 -9.05 24.52
C LEU A 48 -6.97 -8.09 25.32
N PHE A 49 -5.66 -8.28 25.19
CA PHE A 49 -4.67 -7.43 25.84
C PHE A 49 -4.69 -6.03 25.22
N THR A 50 -4.80 -5.03 26.09
CA THR A 50 -4.93 -3.62 25.69
C THR A 50 -4.06 -2.74 26.57
N ALA A 51 -3.12 -2.04 25.96
CA ALA A 51 -2.30 -0.99 26.57
C ALA A 51 -2.99 0.37 26.37
N VAL A 52 -3.22 1.11 27.45
CA VAL A 52 -3.87 2.42 27.43
C VAL A 52 -2.94 3.45 28.06
N TYR A 53 -2.59 4.47 27.32
CA TYR A 53 -1.71 5.57 27.73
C TYR A 53 -2.57 6.82 27.93
N ILE A 54 -2.67 7.27 29.18
CA ILE A 54 -3.64 8.27 29.63
C ILE A 54 -2.90 9.54 30.03
N PRO A 55 -3.30 10.71 29.50
CA PRO A 55 -2.77 11.99 29.97
C PRO A 55 -3.00 12.19 31.48
N LYS A 56 -2.02 12.73 32.18
CA LYS A 56 -2.16 13.13 33.58
C LYS A 56 -2.92 14.45 33.75
N ASP A 57 -3.07 15.20 32.65
CA ASP A 57 -3.91 16.38 32.62
C ASP A 57 -5.38 16.01 32.88
N SER A 58 -5.96 16.58 33.91
CA SER A 58 -7.35 16.38 34.31
C SER A 58 -8.21 17.65 34.10
N SER A 59 -7.66 18.68 33.47
CA SER A 59 -8.36 19.96 33.25
C SER A 59 -9.49 19.83 32.20
N GLU A 60 -9.37 18.86 31.30
CA GLU A 60 -10.38 18.54 30.30
C GLU A 60 -10.52 17.02 30.10
N LYS A 61 -11.53 16.61 29.34
CA LYS A 61 -11.69 15.21 28.91
C LYS A 61 -11.04 15.02 27.53
N HIS A 62 -10.37 13.88 27.36
CA HIS A 62 -9.53 13.57 26.22
C HIS A 62 -10.17 12.54 25.28
N PRO A 63 -10.01 12.65 23.97
CA PRO A 63 -10.47 11.63 23.04
C PRO A 63 -9.57 10.39 23.08
N ILE A 64 -10.15 9.25 22.73
CA ILE A 64 -9.41 8.00 22.54
C ILE A 64 -8.99 7.88 21.08
N LEU A 65 -7.71 7.56 20.85
CA LEU A 65 -7.20 7.17 19.53
C LEU A 65 -6.64 5.74 19.64
N MET A 66 -7.29 4.80 18.95
CA MET A 66 -7.05 3.37 19.08
C MET A 66 -6.39 2.79 17.82
N LYS A 67 -5.41 1.92 18.05
CA LYS A 67 -4.81 1.04 17.03
C LYS A 67 -4.98 -0.41 17.46
N ARG A 68 -5.59 -1.24 16.62
CA ARG A 68 -5.59 -2.70 16.79
C ARG A 68 -4.51 -3.30 15.89
N THR A 69 -3.76 -4.26 16.40
CA THR A 69 -2.57 -4.75 15.70
C THR A 69 -2.31 -6.25 15.91
N PRO A 70 -1.91 -6.99 14.87
CA PRO A 70 -1.42 -8.34 15.01
C PRO A 70 0.11 -8.40 15.25
N TYR A 71 0.77 -7.22 15.39
CA TYR A 71 2.23 -7.08 15.42
C TYR A 71 2.81 -6.72 16.80
N SER A 72 2.05 -6.81 17.86
CA SER A 72 2.36 -6.48 19.26
C SER A 72 1.87 -5.10 19.72
N ALA A 73 1.16 -5.08 20.83
CA ALA A 73 0.82 -3.87 21.59
C ALA A 73 1.95 -3.44 22.57
N GLY A 74 3.09 -4.09 22.50
CA GLY A 74 4.26 -3.76 23.31
C GLY A 74 4.77 -2.32 23.14
N PRO A 75 5.71 -1.92 24.02
CA PRO A 75 6.36 -2.70 25.07
C PRO A 75 5.41 -3.01 26.22
N TYR A 76 5.45 -4.25 26.71
CA TYR A 76 4.61 -4.71 27.82
C TYR A 76 5.16 -4.23 29.18
N GLY A 77 4.27 -4.05 30.15
CA GLY A 77 4.57 -3.50 31.48
C GLY A 77 4.19 -2.02 31.59
N GLU A 78 3.51 -1.67 32.69
CA GLU A 78 2.89 -0.34 32.90
C GLU A 78 3.91 0.82 32.98
N THR A 79 5.20 0.53 33.17
CA THR A 79 6.27 1.54 33.17
C THR A 79 6.94 1.74 31.82
N ASN A 80 6.62 0.89 30.84
CA ASN A 80 7.25 0.86 29.53
C ASN A 80 6.42 1.61 28.48
N PHE A 81 7.04 2.54 27.78
CA PHE A 81 6.41 3.36 26.73
C PHE A 81 7.08 3.13 25.38
N PRO A 82 6.32 3.08 24.26
CA PRO A 82 6.92 2.94 22.94
C PRO A 82 7.69 4.19 22.54
N GLU A 83 8.88 3.99 21.98
CA GLU A 83 9.72 5.10 21.50
C GLU A 83 9.03 5.95 20.44
N SER A 84 8.13 5.36 19.66
CA SER A 84 7.35 6.07 18.65
C SER A 84 6.56 7.26 19.20
N PHE A 85 6.26 7.30 20.52
CA PHE A 85 5.55 8.42 21.13
C PHE A 85 6.35 9.72 21.18
N TRP A 86 7.69 9.65 21.06
CA TRP A 86 8.55 10.84 21.03
C TRP A 86 9.43 10.95 19.80
N ASN A 87 9.78 9.85 19.13
CA ASN A 87 10.66 9.88 17.96
C ASN A 87 9.93 9.73 16.60
N SER A 88 8.59 9.62 16.61
CA SER A 88 7.78 9.58 15.41
C SER A 88 6.64 10.61 15.42
N TYR A 89 5.78 10.58 14.40
CA TYR A 89 4.64 11.49 14.30
C TYR A 89 3.58 11.30 15.40
N TYR A 90 3.59 10.19 16.14
CA TYR A 90 2.73 10.01 17.33
C TYR A 90 2.92 11.12 18.37
N ARG A 91 4.10 11.79 18.39
CA ARG A 91 4.34 12.96 19.24
C ARG A 91 3.30 14.08 19.06
N LEU A 92 2.68 14.17 17.87
CA LEU A 92 1.64 15.17 17.59
C LEU A 92 0.38 14.87 18.40
N TYR A 93 -0.02 13.61 18.50
CA TYR A 93 -1.15 13.18 19.32
C TYR A 93 -0.86 13.27 20.82
N MET A 94 0.38 12.98 21.22
CA MET A 94 0.81 13.13 22.62
C MET A 94 0.70 14.60 23.06
N ARG A 95 1.12 15.54 22.22
CA ARG A 95 0.97 17.00 22.50
C ARG A 95 -0.49 17.45 22.55
N GLU A 96 -1.36 16.79 21.83
CA GLU A 96 -2.80 17.05 21.82
C GLU A 96 -3.54 16.32 22.95
N ASN A 97 -2.84 15.70 23.89
CA ASN A 97 -3.41 14.97 25.03
C ASN A 97 -4.43 13.88 24.63
N TYR A 98 -4.15 13.12 23.56
CA TYR A 98 -4.97 11.95 23.24
C TYR A 98 -4.72 10.81 24.23
N ILE A 99 -5.78 10.10 24.61
CA ILE A 99 -5.65 8.77 25.22
C ILE A 99 -5.29 7.80 24.10
N MET A 100 -4.04 7.34 24.10
CA MET A 100 -3.56 6.40 23.09
C MET A 100 -3.87 4.98 23.52
N VAL A 101 -4.46 4.17 22.65
CA VAL A 101 -4.81 2.77 22.91
C VAL A 101 -4.19 1.88 21.85
N VAL A 102 -3.46 0.84 22.29
CA VAL A 102 -2.94 -0.20 21.42
C VAL A 102 -3.42 -1.56 21.92
N GLN A 103 -4.08 -2.32 21.05
CA GLN A 103 -4.65 -3.62 21.40
C GLN A 103 -4.04 -4.72 20.54
N ASP A 104 -3.55 -5.80 21.17
CA ASP A 104 -3.28 -7.05 20.49
C ASP A 104 -4.60 -7.66 20.00
N VAL A 105 -4.69 -7.98 18.71
CA VAL A 105 -5.89 -8.64 18.18
C VAL A 105 -5.99 -10.08 18.69
N ARG A 106 -7.19 -10.63 18.62
CA ARG A 106 -7.52 -11.99 19.01
C ARG A 106 -6.49 -13.00 18.50
N GLY A 107 -6.01 -13.86 19.40
CA GLY A 107 -5.06 -14.92 19.08
C GLY A 107 -3.63 -14.47 18.77
N LYS A 108 -3.30 -13.19 18.92
CA LYS A 108 -1.95 -12.66 18.74
C LYS A 108 -1.37 -12.13 20.06
N TYR A 109 -0.07 -12.27 20.22
CA TYR A 109 0.73 -11.82 21.38
C TYR A 109 0.08 -12.14 22.72
N MET A 110 -0.32 -11.15 23.51
CA MET A 110 -0.87 -11.35 24.85
C MET A 110 -2.40 -11.52 24.89
N SER A 111 -3.08 -11.43 23.74
CA SER A 111 -4.53 -11.67 23.65
C SER A 111 -4.88 -13.14 23.59
N GLU A 112 -6.05 -13.50 24.14
CA GLU A 112 -6.62 -14.85 24.10
C GLU A 112 -7.37 -15.11 22.79
N GLY A 113 -7.86 -16.35 22.62
CA GLY A 113 -8.65 -16.82 21.49
C GLY A 113 -7.81 -17.26 20.29
N ASP A 114 -8.49 -17.65 19.21
CA ASP A 114 -7.88 -18.15 17.99
C ASP A 114 -7.75 -17.05 16.94
N TYR A 115 -6.55 -16.94 16.39
CA TYR A 115 -6.28 -16.03 15.28
C TYR A 115 -6.82 -16.61 13.96
N MET A 116 -7.41 -15.75 13.15
CA MET A 116 -7.79 -16.05 11.77
C MET A 116 -7.38 -14.87 10.89
N ASP A 117 -6.62 -15.16 9.83
CA ASP A 117 -6.18 -14.15 8.86
C ASP A 117 -7.38 -13.52 8.14
N VAL A 118 -7.39 -12.18 8.07
CA VAL A 118 -8.46 -11.37 7.47
C VAL A 118 -9.84 -11.97 7.72
N ARG A 119 -10.14 -12.22 8.98
CA ARG A 119 -11.39 -12.86 9.43
C ARG A 119 -12.59 -12.23 8.73
N PRO A 120 -13.45 -13.02 8.05
CA PRO A 120 -14.63 -12.52 7.36
C PRO A 120 -15.56 -11.71 8.25
N TYR A 121 -16.09 -10.61 7.72
CA TYR A 121 -17.15 -9.86 8.38
C TYR A 121 -18.47 -10.64 8.32
N SER A 122 -19.12 -10.79 9.45
CA SER A 122 -20.45 -11.41 9.55
C SER A 122 -21.54 -10.34 9.68
N ILE A 123 -22.49 -10.30 8.74
CA ILE A 123 -23.57 -9.30 8.75
C ILE A 123 -24.58 -9.59 9.89
N ASN A 124 -24.90 -10.85 10.12
CA ASN A 124 -25.97 -11.29 11.04
C ASN A 124 -25.41 -11.99 12.27
N LYS A 125 -24.47 -11.33 12.98
CA LYS A 125 -23.93 -11.88 14.23
C LYS A 125 -25.01 -12.01 15.31
N THR A 126 -25.07 -13.17 15.95
CA THR A 126 -25.97 -13.43 17.07
C THR A 126 -25.19 -13.97 18.28
N GLY A 127 -25.63 -13.63 19.48
CA GLY A 127 -25.06 -14.14 20.72
C GLY A 127 -23.56 -13.88 20.85
N THR A 128 -22.78 -14.95 20.98
CA THR A 128 -21.34 -14.92 21.21
C THR A 128 -20.50 -15.00 19.92
N GLN A 129 -21.13 -14.90 18.73
CA GLN A 129 -20.42 -14.89 17.46
C GLN A 129 -19.49 -13.65 17.37
N VAL A 130 -18.26 -13.89 16.96
CA VAL A 130 -17.22 -12.86 16.90
C VAL A 130 -16.61 -12.71 15.52
N ASP A 131 -16.27 -11.48 15.19
CA ASP A 131 -15.34 -11.06 14.15
C ASP A 131 -14.57 -9.83 14.63
N GLU A 132 -13.71 -9.28 13.78
CA GLU A 132 -12.88 -8.13 14.16
C GLU A 132 -13.71 -6.85 14.42
N ALA A 133 -14.88 -6.73 13.78
CA ALA A 133 -15.80 -5.62 14.03
C ALA A 133 -16.47 -5.74 15.41
N SER A 134 -16.89 -6.94 15.80
CA SER A 134 -17.47 -7.16 17.13
C SER A 134 -16.44 -7.04 18.25
N ASP A 135 -15.22 -7.51 18.03
CA ASP A 135 -14.13 -7.31 19.01
C ASP A 135 -13.82 -5.83 19.20
N THR A 136 -13.85 -5.05 18.09
CA THR A 136 -13.68 -3.60 18.19
C THR A 136 -14.84 -2.96 18.95
N TYR A 137 -16.08 -3.39 18.68
CA TYR A 137 -17.25 -2.89 19.40
C TYR A 137 -17.13 -3.11 20.90
N ASP A 138 -16.84 -4.34 21.32
CA ASP A 138 -16.74 -4.72 22.74
C ASP A 138 -15.58 -3.99 23.43
N ALA A 139 -14.43 -3.86 22.75
CA ALA A 139 -13.28 -3.13 23.27
C ALA A 139 -13.59 -1.65 23.46
N VAL A 140 -14.20 -1.00 22.49
CA VAL A 140 -14.56 0.43 22.56
C VAL A 140 -15.64 0.68 23.62
N ASP A 141 -16.64 -0.19 23.73
CA ASP A 141 -17.67 -0.11 24.77
C ASP A 141 -17.04 -0.16 26.17
N TRP A 142 -16.10 -1.08 26.38
CA TRP A 142 -15.35 -1.17 27.63
C TRP A 142 -14.50 0.08 27.89
N LEU A 143 -13.77 0.57 26.88
CA LEU A 143 -12.87 1.72 27.02
C LEU A 143 -13.63 2.99 27.41
N VAL A 144 -14.74 3.30 26.76
CA VAL A 144 -15.50 4.53 27.07
C VAL A 144 -16.17 4.47 28.44
N LYS A 145 -16.47 3.28 28.97
CA LYS A 145 -17.06 3.09 30.30
C LYS A 145 -16.02 3.10 31.42
N ASN A 146 -14.80 2.62 31.18
CA ASN A 146 -13.85 2.30 32.24
C ASN A 146 -12.57 3.15 32.24
N VAL A 147 -12.18 3.79 31.13
CA VAL A 147 -10.98 4.63 31.09
C VAL A 147 -11.32 6.02 31.64
N PRO A 148 -10.66 6.48 32.72
CA PRO A 148 -10.96 7.80 33.29
C PRO A 148 -10.54 8.95 32.34
N GLY A 149 -11.21 10.07 32.44
CA GLY A 149 -10.86 11.28 31.69
C GLY A 149 -11.21 11.24 30.20
N ASN A 150 -11.82 10.17 29.68
CA ASN A 150 -12.23 10.14 28.27
C ASN A 150 -13.46 11.01 27.99
N ASN A 151 -13.56 11.53 26.76
CA ASN A 151 -14.67 12.40 26.33
C ASN A 151 -15.80 11.64 25.60
N GLY A 152 -15.76 10.30 25.57
CA GLY A 152 -16.74 9.44 24.89
C GLY A 152 -16.59 9.39 23.36
N ARG A 153 -15.53 9.96 22.79
CA ARG A 153 -15.26 9.93 21.34
C ARG A 153 -14.01 9.11 21.04
N VAL A 154 -14.12 8.23 20.06
CA VAL A 154 -13.07 7.30 19.67
C VAL A 154 -12.72 7.47 18.20
N GLY A 155 -11.42 7.57 17.92
CA GLY A 155 -10.86 7.39 16.60
C GLY A 155 -10.15 6.04 16.50
N VAL A 156 -10.16 5.42 15.32
CA VAL A 156 -9.39 4.20 15.05
C VAL A 156 -8.59 4.39 13.78
N PHE A 157 -7.32 3.99 13.81
CA PHE A 157 -6.44 4.13 12.66
C PHE A 157 -5.41 2.99 12.59
N GLY A 158 -4.81 2.82 11.43
CA GLY A 158 -3.72 1.88 11.26
C GLY A 158 -3.33 1.68 9.81
N ILE A 159 -2.10 1.25 9.60
CA ILE A 159 -1.47 1.03 8.29
C ILE A 159 -1.38 -0.47 8.03
N SER A 160 -1.67 -0.92 6.80
CA SER A 160 -1.53 -2.33 6.40
C SER A 160 -2.58 -3.22 7.07
N TYR A 161 -2.20 -4.30 7.69
CA TYR A 161 -3.12 -5.12 8.50
C TYR A 161 -3.89 -4.31 9.56
N PRO A 162 -3.28 -3.39 10.34
CA PRO A 162 -4.02 -2.42 11.15
C PRO A 162 -4.98 -1.52 10.36
N GLY A 163 -4.76 -1.30 9.07
CA GLY A 163 -5.71 -0.65 8.16
C GLY A 163 -6.96 -1.50 7.90
N PHE A 164 -6.80 -2.81 7.73
CA PHE A 164 -7.92 -3.76 7.73
C PHE A 164 -8.73 -3.67 9.04
N TYR A 165 -8.08 -3.69 10.21
CA TYR A 165 -8.80 -3.55 11.49
C TYR A 165 -9.48 -2.18 11.63
N SER A 166 -8.94 -1.13 11.02
CA SER A 166 -9.60 0.18 10.99
C SER A 166 -10.87 0.15 10.11
N THR A 167 -10.85 -0.58 9.00
CA THR A 167 -12.06 -0.83 8.19
C THR A 167 -13.09 -1.62 9.00
N MET A 168 -12.68 -2.67 9.72
CA MET A 168 -13.56 -3.44 10.59
C MET A 168 -14.11 -2.61 11.76
N ALA A 169 -13.36 -1.62 12.24
CA ALA A 169 -13.82 -0.67 13.25
C ALA A 169 -14.96 0.22 12.69
N ALA A 170 -14.85 0.68 11.45
CA ALA A 170 -15.95 1.39 10.79
C ALA A 170 -17.21 0.52 10.68
N LEU A 171 -17.03 -0.76 10.35
CA LEU A 171 -18.12 -1.74 10.24
C LEU A 171 -18.71 -2.17 11.60
N SER A 172 -18.06 -1.87 12.71
CA SER A 172 -18.51 -2.26 14.05
C SER A 172 -19.84 -1.59 14.45
N GLY A 173 -20.07 -0.38 13.92
CA GLY A 173 -21.27 0.41 14.22
C GLY A 173 -21.32 0.97 15.64
N HIS A 174 -20.22 0.97 16.40
CA HIS A 174 -20.22 1.51 17.77
C HIS A 174 -20.39 3.03 17.77
N PRO A 175 -21.36 3.59 18.56
CA PRO A 175 -21.72 5.02 18.47
C PRO A 175 -20.63 5.98 18.95
N ALA A 176 -19.67 5.53 19.75
CA ALA A 176 -18.53 6.34 20.16
C ALA A 176 -17.47 6.52 19.05
N ILE A 177 -17.43 5.63 18.05
CA ILE A 177 -16.48 5.75 16.93
C ILE A 177 -16.95 6.86 16.00
N LYS A 178 -16.22 7.98 15.98
CA LYS A 178 -16.53 9.18 15.19
C LYS A 178 -15.68 9.32 13.95
N ALA A 179 -14.47 8.80 13.98
CA ALA A 179 -13.49 8.91 12.92
C ALA A 179 -12.67 7.63 12.79
N VAL A 180 -12.46 7.17 11.57
CA VAL A 180 -11.57 6.04 11.28
C VAL A 180 -10.64 6.39 10.13
N SER A 181 -9.40 5.91 10.20
CA SER A 181 -8.44 6.07 9.10
C SER A 181 -7.84 4.72 8.71
N PRO A 182 -8.48 4.00 7.76
CA PRO A 182 -7.87 2.85 7.11
C PRO A 182 -6.74 3.34 6.20
N GLN A 183 -5.50 2.97 6.52
CA GLN A 183 -4.31 3.42 5.80
C GLN A 183 -3.63 2.22 5.16
N ALA A 184 -3.35 2.27 3.85
CA ALA A 184 -2.93 1.10 3.07
C ALA A 184 -3.68 -0.16 3.55
N PRO A 185 -5.03 -0.15 3.50
CA PRO A 185 -5.81 -1.21 4.11
C PRO A 185 -5.80 -2.46 3.23
N VAL A 186 -5.52 -3.61 3.83
CA VAL A 186 -5.80 -4.90 3.19
C VAL A 186 -7.31 -5.02 2.93
N THR A 187 -7.71 -5.22 1.67
CA THR A 187 -9.10 -5.35 1.28
C THR A 187 -9.41 -6.61 0.48
N ASP A 188 -8.49 -7.04 -0.39
CA ASP A 188 -8.68 -8.15 -1.30
C ASP A 188 -7.35 -8.80 -1.70
N TRP A 189 -6.97 -9.84 -1.00
CA TRP A 189 -5.72 -10.57 -1.23
C TRP A 189 -5.71 -11.46 -2.48
N PHE A 190 -6.79 -11.53 -3.24
CA PHE A 190 -6.80 -12.23 -4.53
C PHE A 190 -6.57 -11.29 -5.72
N MET A 191 -7.04 -10.05 -5.59
CA MET A 191 -7.07 -9.14 -6.73
C MET A 191 -5.89 -8.17 -6.79
N GLY A 192 -5.35 -7.71 -5.65
CA GLY A 192 -4.32 -6.69 -5.75
C GLY A 192 -3.70 -6.19 -4.46
N ASP A 193 -4.02 -6.79 -3.30
CA ASP A 193 -3.34 -6.49 -2.04
C ASP A 193 -2.37 -7.63 -1.70
N ASP A 194 -1.17 -7.31 -1.18
CA ASP A 194 -0.11 -8.19 -0.67
C ASP A 194 0.23 -9.41 -1.54
N PHE A 195 -0.63 -10.45 -1.51
CA PHE A 195 -0.22 -11.82 -1.86
C PHE A 195 -0.65 -12.29 -3.24
N HIS A 196 -1.58 -11.60 -3.89
CA HIS A 196 -1.89 -11.85 -5.30
C HIS A 196 -2.23 -10.56 -6.05
N HIS A 197 -1.86 -10.54 -7.31
CA HIS A 197 -2.29 -9.53 -8.27
C HIS A 197 -2.93 -10.22 -9.47
N ASN A 198 -4.21 -9.98 -9.69
CA ASN A 198 -4.99 -10.59 -10.78
C ASN A 198 -4.76 -12.12 -10.91
N GLY A 199 -4.76 -12.82 -9.76
CA GLY A 199 -4.56 -14.26 -9.66
C GLY A 199 -3.12 -14.76 -9.82
N VAL A 200 -2.14 -13.87 -9.89
CA VAL A 200 -0.71 -14.17 -9.83
C VAL A 200 -0.26 -14.12 -8.38
N PHE A 201 0.40 -15.15 -7.91
CA PHE A 201 0.90 -15.21 -6.53
C PHE A 201 2.18 -14.38 -6.35
N MET A 202 2.32 -13.71 -5.21
CA MET A 202 3.47 -12.88 -4.85
C MET A 202 4.35 -13.62 -3.82
N PRO A 203 5.21 -14.55 -4.27
CA PRO A 203 5.86 -15.53 -3.39
C PRO A 203 6.85 -14.90 -2.43
N MET A 204 7.53 -13.85 -2.83
CA MET A 204 8.55 -13.20 -2.00
C MET A 204 7.94 -12.60 -0.74
N ASP A 205 6.84 -11.85 -0.89
CA ASP A 205 6.16 -11.23 0.23
C ASP A 205 5.41 -12.28 1.07
N ALA A 206 4.63 -13.15 0.44
CA ALA A 206 3.84 -14.16 1.13
C ALA A 206 4.71 -15.14 1.94
N PHE A 207 5.81 -15.66 1.34
CA PHE A 207 6.68 -16.61 2.02
C PHE A 207 7.43 -15.97 3.18
N SER A 208 8.01 -14.79 2.97
CA SER A 208 8.74 -14.05 4.02
C SER A 208 7.82 -13.72 5.20
N PHE A 209 6.60 -13.26 4.92
CA PHE A 209 5.62 -12.89 5.93
C PHE A 209 5.12 -14.11 6.70
N TYR A 210 4.59 -15.13 6.02
CA TYR A 210 3.96 -16.26 6.70
C TYR A 210 4.94 -17.18 7.41
N SER A 211 6.19 -17.24 7.00
CA SER A 211 7.19 -18.05 7.68
C SER A 211 7.41 -17.65 9.15
N SER A 212 7.09 -16.41 9.52
CA SER A 212 7.11 -15.92 10.91
C SER A 212 5.70 -15.64 11.45
N PHE A 213 4.92 -14.83 10.73
CA PHE A 213 3.62 -14.32 11.16
C PHE A 213 2.57 -15.40 11.30
N GLY A 214 2.54 -16.35 10.37
CA GLY A 214 1.55 -17.43 10.32
C GLY A 214 1.80 -18.57 11.30
N ARG A 215 2.93 -18.57 12.02
CA ARG A 215 3.27 -19.66 12.95
C ARG A 215 2.26 -19.79 14.08
N PRO A 216 1.78 -21.01 14.39
CA PRO A 216 0.83 -21.25 15.45
C PRO A 216 1.39 -20.82 16.82
N ARG A 217 0.53 -20.19 17.61
CA ARG A 217 0.85 -19.77 18.96
C ARG A 217 0.06 -20.62 19.96
N LEU A 218 0.77 -21.36 20.81
CA LEU A 218 0.15 -22.28 21.77
C LEU A 218 -0.42 -21.58 23.02
N LYS A 219 0.10 -20.38 23.35
CA LYS A 219 -0.31 -19.57 24.52
C LYS A 219 0.06 -18.10 24.33
N PRO A 220 -0.54 -17.16 25.06
CA PRO A 220 -0.13 -15.76 25.06
C PRO A 220 1.38 -15.58 25.26
N SER A 221 2.02 -14.71 24.46
CA SER A 221 3.46 -14.46 24.46
C SER A 221 3.75 -13.00 24.15
N MET A 222 4.76 -12.44 24.81
CA MET A 222 5.24 -11.07 24.52
C MET A 222 6.11 -10.99 23.27
N SER A 223 6.55 -12.13 22.73
CA SER A 223 7.45 -12.20 21.59
C SER A 223 6.82 -12.94 20.41
N GLY A 224 7.11 -12.48 19.20
CA GLY A 224 6.83 -13.21 17.98
C GLY A 224 7.78 -14.40 17.79
N LEU A 225 7.46 -15.27 16.83
CA LEU A 225 8.30 -16.40 16.44
C LEU A 225 9.18 -16.00 15.24
N PRO A 226 10.43 -16.51 15.15
CA PRO A 226 11.30 -16.22 14.01
C PRO A 226 10.75 -16.85 12.73
N GLY A 227 10.99 -16.19 11.59
CA GLY A 227 10.67 -16.71 10.27
C GLY A 227 11.77 -17.59 9.68
N TYR A 228 11.55 -18.00 8.45
CA TYR A 228 12.58 -18.65 7.64
C TYR A 228 13.64 -17.60 7.25
N SER A 229 14.90 -17.94 7.45
CA SER A 229 16.01 -17.10 6.98
C SER A 229 16.42 -17.54 5.58
N ILE A 230 16.22 -16.69 4.59
CA ILE A 230 16.64 -16.95 3.22
C ILE A 230 18.17 -17.03 3.18
N PRO A 231 18.76 -18.14 2.68
CA PRO A 231 20.20 -18.26 2.58
C PRO A 231 20.79 -17.32 1.52
N GLY A 232 21.83 -16.59 1.86
CA GLY A 232 22.52 -15.68 0.94
C GLY A 232 21.83 -14.32 0.79
N ALA A 233 22.36 -13.48 -0.10
CA ALA A 233 21.91 -12.12 -0.34
C ALA A 233 21.07 -11.96 -1.63
N ASP A 234 20.85 -13.05 -2.39
CA ASP A 234 20.21 -13.04 -3.69
C ASP A 234 18.86 -13.77 -3.65
N ASN A 235 17.79 -13.00 -3.49
CA ASN A 235 16.43 -13.52 -3.49
C ASN A 235 16.02 -14.09 -4.86
N TYR A 236 16.51 -13.51 -5.96
CA TYR A 236 16.22 -14.03 -7.30
C TYR A 236 16.74 -15.46 -7.46
N ASP A 237 18.00 -15.69 -7.11
CA ASP A 237 18.61 -17.02 -7.17
C ASP A 237 17.95 -18.02 -6.21
N PHE A 238 17.62 -17.58 -4.99
CA PHE A 238 16.92 -18.41 -4.01
C PHE A 238 15.58 -18.94 -4.54
N PHE A 239 14.70 -18.04 -5.00
CA PHE A 239 13.38 -18.43 -5.50
C PHE A 239 13.48 -19.22 -6.81
N LEU A 240 14.45 -18.91 -7.68
CA LEU A 240 14.67 -19.63 -8.92
C LEU A 240 15.06 -21.09 -8.66
N ARG A 241 16.01 -21.33 -7.75
CA ARG A 241 16.45 -22.69 -7.35
C ARG A 241 15.40 -23.45 -6.57
N THR A 242 14.57 -22.77 -5.79
CA THR A 242 13.45 -23.39 -5.08
C THR A 242 12.46 -24.01 -6.05
N GLY A 243 12.30 -23.43 -7.25
CA GLY A 243 11.50 -24.04 -8.32
C GLY A 243 10.00 -23.77 -8.17
N ALA A 244 9.19 -24.82 -8.27
CA ALA A 244 7.73 -24.73 -8.18
C ALA A 244 7.25 -24.30 -6.79
N LEU A 245 6.11 -23.58 -6.70
CA LEU A 245 5.59 -23.00 -5.44
C LEU A 245 5.39 -24.04 -4.33
N GLN A 246 4.99 -25.26 -4.65
CA GLN A 246 4.86 -26.33 -3.64
C GLN A 246 6.17 -26.62 -2.89
N ASN A 247 7.33 -26.27 -3.45
CA ASN A 247 8.61 -26.46 -2.78
C ASN A 247 8.83 -25.44 -1.65
N LEU A 248 8.23 -24.26 -1.72
CA LEU A 248 8.24 -23.27 -0.62
C LEU A 248 7.55 -23.81 0.63
N THR A 249 6.46 -24.57 0.47
CA THR A 249 5.76 -25.20 1.60
C THR A 249 6.68 -26.13 2.39
N LYS A 250 7.63 -26.81 1.73
CA LYS A 250 8.59 -27.72 2.39
C LYS A 250 9.64 -26.96 3.22
N LEU A 251 9.83 -25.66 2.94
CA LEU A 251 10.77 -24.79 3.65
C LEU A 251 10.13 -24.07 4.84
N MET A 252 8.80 -24.14 4.98
CA MET A 252 8.12 -23.54 6.13
C MET A 252 8.60 -24.19 7.43
N PRO A 253 8.85 -23.40 8.51
CA PRO A 253 9.37 -23.92 9.78
C PRO A 253 8.45 -24.94 10.44
N GLU A 254 7.16 -24.88 10.15
CA GLU A 254 6.11 -25.79 10.64
C GLU A 254 4.84 -25.64 9.77
N THR A 255 3.82 -26.45 10.07
CA THR A 255 2.53 -26.31 9.39
C THR A 255 1.87 -24.97 9.73
N ILE A 256 1.65 -24.14 8.72
CA ILE A 256 0.99 -22.85 8.84
C ILE A 256 -0.41 -22.98 8.24
N PRO A 257 -1.48 -22.93 9.07
CA PRO A 257 -2.85 -23.18 8.62
C PRO A 257 -3.26 -22.30 7.44
N PHE A 258 -3.08 -20.99 7.56
CA PHE A 258 -3.50 -20.06 6.50
C PHE A 258 -2.71 -20.25 5.20
N TRP A 259 -1.42 -20.60 5.24
CA TRP A 259 -0.64 -20.92 4.04
C TRP A 259 -1.27 -22.09 3.27
N ASN A 260 -1.68 -23.13 4.00
CA ASN A 260 -2.32 -24.30 3.38
C ASN A 260 -3.72 -23.97 2.85
N GLU A 261 -4.50 -23.16 3.58
CA GLU A 261 -5.80 -22.65 3.11
C GLU A 261 -5.63 -21.86 1.81
N LEU A 262 -4.70 -20.88 1.78
CA LEU A 262 -4.41 -20.06 0.61
C LEU A 262 -4.08 -20.95 -0.62
N MET A 263 -3.21 -21.96 -0.44
CA MET A 263 -2.83 -22.87 -1.51
C MET A 263 -3.99 -23.78 -1.99
N SER A 264 -5.04 -23.96 -1.18
CA SER A 264 -6.24 -24.73 -1.56
C SER A 264 -7.27 -23.92 -2.34
N HIS A 265 -7.10 -22.59 -2.46
CA HIS A 265 -8.02 -21.68 -3.15
C HIS A 265 -7.36 -20.99 -4.36
N PRO A 266 -7.05 -21.73 -5.45
CA PRO A 266 -6.30 -21.23 -6.61
C PRO A 266 -7.11 -20.27 -7.52
N ASN A 267 -8.40 -20.14 -7.30
CA ASN A 267 -9.31 -19.29 -8.06
C ASN A 267 -10.10 -18.39 -7.11
N LEU A 268 -10.68 -17.31 -7.64
CA LEU A 268 -11.58 -16.45 -6.88
C LEU A 268 -12.87 -17.19 -6.54
N ASP A 269 -12.97 -17.70 -5.35
CA ASP A 269 -14.14 -18.41 -4.83
C ASP A 269 -14.79 -17.69 -3.64
N GLU A 270 -15.76 -18.33 -3.00
CA GLU A 270 -16.49 -17.74 -1.86
C GLU A 270 -15.58 -17.52 -0.63
N TRP A 271 -14.50 -18.30 -0.50
CA TRP A 271 -13.52 -18.13 0.58
C TRP A 271 -12.79 -16.78 0.46
N TRP A 272 -12.36 -16.39 -0.75
CA TRP A 272 -11.77 -15.09 -1.04
C TRP A 272 -12.80 -13.96 -0.94
N LYS A 273 -13.98 -14.14 -1.53
CA LYS A 273 -15.05 -13.12 -1.54
C LYS A 273 -15.53 -12.75 -0.14
N ALA A 274 -15.58 -13.72 0.79
CA ALA A 274 -15.93 -13.48 2.18
C ALA A 274 -14.92 -12.61 2.93
N ARG A 275 -13.65 -12.63 2.50
CA ARG A 275 -12.55 -11.85 3.08
C ARG A 275 -12.42 -10.44 2.49
N ASN A 276 -13.12 -10.15 1.41
CA ASN A 276 -13.11 -8.85 0.77
C ASN A 276 -14.00 -7.85 1.53
N THR A 277 -13.37 -6.97 2.32
CA THR A 277 -14.07 -6.00 3.18
C THR A 277 -14.90 -4.99 2.40
N ARG A 278 -14.56 -4.70 1.13
CA ARG A 278 -15.29 -3.77 0.25
C ARG A 278 -16.73 -4.23 -0.07
N ASN A 279 -17.01 -5.53 0.13
CA ASN A 279 -18.35 -6.07 -0.04
C ASN A 279 -19.32 -5.64 1.05
N PHE A 280 -18.85 -5.09 2.17
CA PHE A 280 -19.64 -4.82 3.37
C PHE A 280 -19.70 -3.34 3.77
N VAL A 281 -19.03 -2.43 3.04
CA VAL A 281 -18.90 -1.01 3.41
C VAL A 281 -20.22 -0.26 3.53
N GLN A 282 -21.32 -0.76 2.94
CA GLN A 282 -22.67 -0.21 3.12
C GLN A 282 -23.17 -0.31 4.58
N ALA A 283 -22.53 -1.12 5.42
CA ALA A 283 -22.82 -1.23 6.85
C ALA A 283 -22.14 -0.14 7.69
N ILE A 284 -21.28 0.68 7.11
CA ILE A 284 -20.63 1.81 7.82
C ILE A 284 -21.72 2.84 8.18
N PRO A 285 -21.87 3.21 9.47
CA PRO A 285 -22.85 4.23 9.87
C PRO A 285 -22.52 5.60 9.26
N SER A 286 -23.55 6.36 8.90
CA SER A 286 -23.38 7.73 8.39
C SER A 286 -22.70 8.69 9.40
N SER A 287 -22.70 8.34 10.68
CA SER A 287 -22.02 9.09 11.77
C SER A 287 -20.54 8.79 11.94
N THR A 288 -20.01 7.77 11.23
CA THR A 288 -18.60 7.39 11.26
C THR A 288 -17.90 7.99 10.04
N ASN A 289 -16.96 8.89 10.28
CA ASN A 289 -16.23 9.58 9.20
C ASN A 289 -14.96 8.79 8.85
N THR A 290 -14.67 8.66 7.57
CA THR A 290 -13.52 7.88 7.09
C THR A 290 -12.48 8.76 6.39
N LEU A 291 -11.20 8.45 6.63
CA LEU A 291 -10.04 9.00 5.93
C LEU A 291 -9.22 7.82 5.40
N VAL A 292 -9.42 7.46 4.14
CA VAL A 292 -8.64 6.41 3.49
C VAL A 292 -7.31 6.99 3.01
N VAL A 293 -6.20 6.33 3.35
CA VAL A 293 -4.86 6.82 3.03
C VAL A 293 -4.06 5.74 2.33
N GLY A 294 -3.24 6.11 1.35
CA GLY A 294 -2.34 5.17 0.68
C GLY A 294 -1.15 5.84 0.02
N GLY A 295 -0.23 5.01 -0.42
CA GLY A 295 0.94 5.41 -1.20
C GLY A 295 0.73 5.13 -2.68
N LEU A 296 1.10 6.09 -3.54
CA LEU A 296 1.13 5.89 -4.98
C LEU A 296 2.11 4.78 -5.39
N PHE A 297 3.17 4.61 -4.64
CA PHE A 297 4.24 3.64 -4.87
C PHE A 297 4.27 2.57 -3.76
N ASP A 298 3.10 2.27 -3.22
CA ASP A 298 2.91 1.19 -2.27
C ASP A 298 2.81 -0.14 -3.02
N ALA A 299 3.77 -1.03 -2.76
CA ALA A 299 3.87 -2.32 -3.42
C ALA A 299 3.01 -3.42 -2.76
N GLU A 300 2.36 -3.10 -1.65
CA GLU A 300 1.56 -4.05 -0.87
C GLU A 300 0.07 -3.74 -1.01
N ASP A 301 -0.37 -2.54 -0.61
CA ASP A 301 -1.80 -2.21 -0.49
C ASP A 301 -2.22 -0.92 -1.24
N CYS A 302 -1.53 -0.56 -2.32
CA CYS A 302 -1.97 0.54 -3.20
C CYS A 302 -3.38 0.29 -3.75
N PHE A 303 -3.66 -0.95 -4.14
CA PHE A 303 -4.97 -1.39 -4.62
C PHE A 303 -6.06 -1.20 -3.56
N GLY A 304 -5.79 -1.61 -2.32
CA GLY A 304 -6.73 -1.52 -1.20
C GLY A 304 -7.16 -0.09 -0.91
N ALA A 305 -6.22 0.85 -0.86
CA ALA A 305 -6.51 2.26 -0.61
C ALA A 305 -7.45 2.85 -1.67
N TRP A 306 -7.12 2.73 -2.96
CA TRP A 306 -7.97 3.22 -4.05
C TRP A 306 -9.36 2.60 -4.07
N ASN A 307 -9.41 1.28 -3.91
CA ASN A 307 -10.66 0.54 -4.10
C ASN A 307 -11.57 0.56 -2.87
N LEU A 308 -11.00 0.73 -1.66
CA LEU A 308 -11.81 0.96 -0.47
C LEU A 308 -12.50 2.33 -0.54
N TYR A 309 -11.76 3.40 -0.88
CA TYR A 309 -12.35 4.72 -1.08
C TYR A 309 -13.51 4.66 -2.08
N LYS A 310 -13.29 4.11 -3.28
CA LYS A 310 -14.33 3.99 -4.32
C LYS A 310 -15.54 3.16 -3.86
N ALA A 311 -15.30 2.09 -3.10
CA ALA A 311 -16.37 1.25 -2.58
C ALA A 311 -17.23 1.99 -1.55
N ILE A 312 -16.61 2.76 -0.65
CA ILE A 312 -17.32 3.60 0.33
C ILE A 312 -18.14 4.66 -0.38
N GLU A 313 -17.55 5.41 -1.33
CA GLU A 313 -18.26 6.43 -2.12
C GLU A 313 -19.50 5.87 -2.83
N SER A 314 -19.40 4.67 -3.38
CA SER A 314 -20.49 4.08 -4.15
C SER A 314 -21.59 3.44 -3.31
N LYS A 315 -21.31 3.01 -2.07
CA LYS A 315 -22.21 2.14 -1.29
C LYS A 315 -22.57 2.67 0.10
N ALA A 316 -21.70 3.46 0.73
CA ALA A 316 -21.91 4.02 2.06
C ALA A 316 -22.53 5.42 1.99
N LYS A 317 -22.98 5.95 3.16
CA LYS A 317 -23.60 7.29 3.26
C LYS A 317 -22.86 8.19 4.25
N ASN A 318 -21.66 7.80 4.64
CA ASN A 318 -20.84 8.53 5.57
C ASN A 318 -19.96 9.56 4.85
N ASN A 319 -19.38 10.49 5.60
CA ASN A 319 -18.34 11.37 5.05
C ASN A 319 -17.07 10.55 4.85
N ASN A 320 -16.57 10.50 3.62
CA ASN A 320 -15.40 9.74 3.25
C ASN A 320 -14.38 10.64 2.55
N ARG A 321 -13.11 10.46 2.86
CA ARG A 321 -12.01 11.22 2.29
C ARG A 321 -10.89 10.32 1.85
N LEU A 322 -10.13 10.78 0.85
CA LEU A 322 -8.98 10.08 0.28
C LEU A 322 -7.71 10.92 0.40
N VAL A 323 -6.61 10.27 0.78
CA VAL A 323 -5.26 10.83 0.61
C VAL A 323 -4.36 9.83 -0.06
N MET A 324 -3.73 10.22 -1.17
CA MET A 324 -2.71 9.41 -1.84
C MET A 324 -1.44 10.23 -2.01
N GLY A 325 -0.38 9.85 -1.31
CA GLY A 325 0.92 10.51 -1.38
C GLY A 325 1.95 9.70 -2.18
N PRO A 326 3.12 10.27 -2.49
CA PRO A 326 4.15 9.62 -3.30
C PRO A 326 5.00 8.64 -2.49
N TRP A 327 4.34 7.78 -1.74
CA TRP A 327 4.93 6.97 -0.68
C TRP A 327 5.03 5.50 -1.05
N PHE A 328 6.06 4.83 -0.52
CA PHE A 328 6.07 3.38 -0.36
C PHE A 328 5.23 2.98 0.86
N HIS A 329 5.01 1.69 1.05
CA HIS A 329 4.16 1.12 2.11
C HIS A 329 4.52 1.67 3.51
N GLY A 330 3.62 2.47 4.09
CA GLY A 330 3.76 3.04 5.43
C GLY A 330 4.78 4.17 5.56
N GLN A 331 5.30 4.77 4.49
CA GLN A 331 6.29 5.85 4.58
C GLN A 331 5.75 7.05 5.38
N TRP A 332 4.49 7.40 5.20
CA TRP A 332 3.82 8.49 5.95
C TRP A 332 3.66 8.21 7.45
N GLY A 333 3.79 6.96 7.87
CA GLY A 333 3.69 6.51 9.27
C GLY A 333 5.00 6.58 10.05
N GLY A 334 5.95 7.43 9.66
CA GLY A 334 7.22 7.64 10.37
C GLY A 334 8.41 6.82 9.83
N ARG A 335 8.29 6.26 8.63
CA ARG A 335 9.38 5.54 7.94
C ARG A 335 10.16 6.46 6.99
N GLY A 336 10.21 7.75 7.27
CA GLY A 336 10.88 8.79 6.48
C GLY A 336 10.03 10.06 6.39
N ASP A 337 10.64 11.15 5.89
CA ASP A 337 9.97 12.45 5.76
C ASP A 337 9.12 12.55 4.46
N GLY A 338 9.25 11.56 3.55
CA GLY A 338 8.53 11.52 2.28
C GLY A 338 9.10 12.47 1.22
N SER A 339 10.37 12.86 1.31
CA SER A 339 10.99 13.75 0.33
C SER A 339 11.45 13.08 -0.96
N ASN A 340 11.59 11.75 -0.92
CA ASN A 340 12.03 10.95 -2.07
C ASN A 340 11.58 9.48 -1.96
N LEU A 341 11.69 8.77 -3.07
CA LEU A 341 11.68 7.31 -3.14
C LEU A 341 12.76 6.87 -4.14
N GLY A 342 13.73 6.08 -3.67
CA GLY A 342 14.90 5.74 -4.47
C GLY A 342 15.59 6.99 -5.00
N ASN A 343 15.84 7.03 -6.30
CA ASN A 343 16.46 8.14 -6.99
C ASN A 343 15.51 9.31 -7.31
N VAL A 344 14.19 9.09 -7.15
CA VAL A 344 13.17 10.09 -7.50
C VAL A 344 12.85 10.99 -6.31
N ARG A 345 12.83 12.31 -6.55
CA ARG A 345 12.62 13.34 -5.52
C ARG A 345 11.30 14.05 -5.70
N TRP A 346 10.65 14.32 -4.59
CA TRP A 346 9.34 14.98 -4.56
C TRP A 346 9.42 16.49 -4.27
N GLY A 347 10.60 17.01 -3.94
CA GLY A 347 10.82 18.45 -3.68
C GLY A 347 10.27 18.97 -2.35
N SER A 348 9.59 18.14 -1.58
CA SER A 348 9.01 18.51 -0.27
C SER A 348 8.92 17.29 0.64
N LYS A 349 8.80 17.53 1.96
CA LYS A 349 8.61 16.49 2.98
C LYS A 349 7.14 16.08 3.06
N THR A 350 6.71 15.28 2.12
CA THR A 350 5.29 14.96 1.91
C THR A 350 4.65 14.21 3.06
N SER A 351 5.39 13.37 3.80
CA SER A 351 4.89 12.66 4.98
C SER A 351 4.62 13.60 6.16
N GLU A 352 5.56 14.50 6.45
CA GLU A 352 5.39 15.50 7.52
C GLU A 352 4.22 16.45 7.19
N TRP A 353 4.15 16.89 5.92
CA TRP A 353 3.04 17.75 5.48
C TRP A 353 1.67 17.09 5.66
N TYR A 354 1.53 15.82 5.32
CA TYR A 354 0.30 15.05 5.49
C TYR A 354 -0.11 14.96 6.97
N GLN A 355 0.82 14.62 7.84
CA GLN A 355 0.57 14.49 9.27
C GLN A 355 0.08 15.79 9.89
N ASP A 356 0.75 16.91 9.58
CA ASP A 356 0.45 18.23 10.14
C ASP A 356 -0.82 18.84 9.56
N ASN A 357 -1.11 18.62 8.27
CA ASN A 357 -2.17 19.33 7.56
C ASN A 357 -3.43 18.49 7.33
N ILE A 358 -3.38 17.17 7.46
CA ILE A 358 -4.53 16.31 7.16
C ILE A 358 -4.87 15.36 8.30
N GLU A 359 -3.96 14.46 8.70
CA GLU A 359 -4.30 13.37 9.63
C GLU A 359 -4.66 13.92 11.03
N VAL A 360 -3.77 14.70 11.62
CA VAL A 360 -4.01 15.27 12.96
C VAL A 360 -5.19 16.24 12.96
N PRO A 361 -5.34 17.17 11.98
CA PRO A 361 -6.53 18.01 11.84
C PRO A 361 -7.83 17.22 11.67
N PHE A 362 -7.84 16.11 10.92
CA PHE A 362 -9.01 15.27 10.77
C PHE A 362 -9.48 14.70 12.10
N PHE A 363 -8.59 14.08 12.87
CA PHE A 363 -8.94 13.54 14.18
C PHE A 363 -9.29 14.64 15.18
N ASN A 364 -8.58 15.76 15.21
CA ASN A 364 -8.89 16.90 16.08
C ASN A 364 -10.29 17.46 15.82
N TYR A 365 -10.70 17.55 14.56
CA TYR A 365 -12.03 18.03 14.22
C TYR A 365 -13.13 17.12 14.75
N TYR A 366 -13.06 15.81 14.45
CA TYR A 366 -14.13 14.88 14.83
C TYR A 366 -14.10 14.46 16.29
N LEU A 367 -12.94 14.44 16.92
CA LEU A 367 -12.79 13.93 18.28
C LEU A 367 -12.71 15.01 19.35
N LYS A 368 -12.21 16.20 19.01
CA LYS A 368 -12.04 17.34 19.92
C LYS A 368 -12.90 18.54 19.59
N ASN A 369 -13.63 18.56 18.46
CA ASN A 369 -14.29 19.73 17.88
C ASN A 369 -13.31 20.92 17.67
N LYS A 370 -12.05 20.62 17.32
CA LYS A 370 -10.97 21.59 17.12
C LYS A 370 -10.63 21.71 15.65
N GLY A 371 -10.51 22.93 15.12
CA GLY A 371 -10.14 23.19 13.73
C GLY A 371 -11.32 23.26 12.77
N SER A 372 -11.06 23.06 11.47
CA SER A 372 -12.04 23.19 10.40
C SER A 372 -11.80 22.13 9.31
N LEU A 373 -12.87 21.63 8.69
CA LEU A 373 -12.79 20.76 7.51
C LEU A 373 -12.61 21.52 6.19
N LYS A 374 -12.66 22.86 6.20
CA LYS A 374 -12.58 23.67 4.96
C LYS A 374 -11.29 23.43 4.17
N ASP A 375 -10.23 23.06 4.87
CA ASP A 375 -8.93 22.81 4.26
C ASP A 375 -8.71 21.33 3.90
N LEU A 376 -9.60 20.45 4.34
CA LEU A 376 -9.60 19.02 4.05
C LEU A 376 -10.53 18.72 2.87
N ALA A 377 -9.99 18.67 1.66
CA ALA A 377 -10.73 18.27 0.47
C ALA A 377 -11.24 16.82 0.60
N GLU A 378 -12.21 16.43 -0.22
CA GLU A 378 -12.68 15.04 -0.27
C GLU A 378 -11.56 14.13 -0.75
N ALA A 379 -10.82 14.51 -1.79
CA ALA A 379 -9.63 13.80 -2.21
C ALA A 379 -8.42 14.75 -2.26
N THR A 380 -7.35 14.39 -1.56
CA THR A 380 -6.06 15.08 -1.60
C THR A 380 -5.03 14.12 -2.17
N VAL A 381 -4.61 14.35 -3.40
CA VAL A 381 -3.75 13.42 -4.15
C VAL A 381 -2.48 14.14 -4.61
N PHE A 382 -1.34 13.51 -4.40
CA PHE A 382 -0.06 14.01 -4.90
C PHE A 382 0.11 13.58 -6.37
N PHE A 383 0.41 14.55 -7.24
CA PHE A 383 0.72 14.28 -8.64
C PHE A 383 2.23 14.23 -8.81
N SER A 384 2.76 13.02 -9.01
CA SER A 384 4.19 12.83 -9.31
C SER A 384 4.54 13.41 -10.69
N GLY A 385 5.79 13.77 -10.92
CA GLY A 385 6.24 14.51 -12.11
C GLY A 385 5.99 16.01 -12.03
N GLU A 386 4.80 16.44 -11.62
CA GLU A 386 4.52 17.82 -11.21
C GLU A 386 5.01 18.08 -9.78
N ASN A 387 5.01 17.04 -8.95
CA ASN A 387 5.41 17.04 -7.55
C ASN A 387 4.60 18.02 -6.69
N ALA A 388 3.28 18.00 -6.86
CA ALA A 388 2.34 18.86 -6.17
C ALA A 388 1.13 18.12 -5.62
N TRP A 389 0.59 18.62 -4.50
CA TRP A 389 -0.66 18.17 -3.94
C TRP A 389 -1.85 18.86 -4.63
N HIS A 390 -2.80 18.04 -5.12
CA HIS A 390 -4.07 18.52 -5.65
C HIS A 390 -5.20 18.23 -4.66
N LYS A 391 -5.99 19.26 -4.38
CA LYS A 391 -7.23 19.17 -3.60
C LYS A 391 -8.40 19.07 -4.56
N LEU A 392 -9.09 17.95 -4.56
CA LEU A 392 -10.12 17.57 -5.52
C LEU A 392 -11.47 17.39 -4.82
N GLU A 393 -12.54 17.66 -5.54
CA GLU A 393 -13.91 17.44 -5.04
C GLU A 393 -14.24 15.95 -4.93
N HIS A 394 -13.61 15.11 -5.75
CA HIS A 394 -13.70 13.65 -5.70
C HIS A 394 -12.58 13.02 -6.52
N TRP A 395 -12.41 11.70 -6.41
CA TRP A 395 -11.50 10.91 -7.25
C TRP A 395 -12.25 9.84 -8.05
N PRO A 396 -11.96 9.64 -9.37
CA PRO A 396 -11.07 10.46 -10.20
C PRO A 396 -11.65 11.85 -10.50
N PRO A 397 -10.83 12.84 -10.94
CA PRO A 397 -11.32 14.18 -11.30
C PRO A 397 -12.32 14.14 -12.46
N VAL A 398 -13.36 15.00 -12.42
CA VAL A 398 -14.42 15.07 -13.46
C VAL A 398 -13.89 15.47 -14.84
N ASN A 399 -12.79 16.21 -14.90
CA ASN A 399 -12.15 16.64 -16.14
C ASN A 399 -11.15 15.61 -16.69
N SER A 400 -11.10 14.40 -16.12
CA SER A 400 -10.33 13.28 -16.65
C SER A 400 -11.17 12.46 -17.63
N ALA A 401 -10.60 12.15 -18.79
CA ALA A 401 -11.26 11.36 -19.84
C ALA A 401 -10.32 10.29 -20.41
N ASN A 402 -10.83 9.08 -20.57
CA ASN A 402 -10.04 7.99 -21.13
C ASN A 402 -9.72 8.22 -22.60
N GLN A 403 -8.45 8.01 -22.95
CA GLN A 403 -7.94 7.99 -24.31
C GLN A 403 -7.11 6.73 -24.53
N GLU A 404 -7.09 6.24 -25.77
CA GLU A 404 -6.35 5.03 -26.12
C GLU A 404 -4.97 5.37 -26.66
N LEU A 405 -3.95 4.80 -26.01
CA LEU A 405 -2.56 4.88 -26.44
C LEU A 405 -2.20 3.55 -27.11
N PHE A 406 -2.12 3.54 -28.46
CA PHE A 406 -1.99 2.33 -29.26
C PHE A 406 -0.54 1.89 -29.42
N LEU A 407 -0.30 0.60 -29.23
CA LEU A 407 0.95 -0.05 -29.61
C LEU A 407 1.04 -0.10 -31.14
N GLN A 408 2.23 0.14 -31.69
CA GLN A 408 2.47 0.10 -33.12
C GLN A 408 3.75 -0.67 -33.46
N SER A 409 3.92 -1.00 -34.72
CA SER A 409 5.16 -1.61 -35.22
C SER A 409 6.38 -0.76 -34.89
N ASN A 410 7.55 -1.41 -34.82
CA ASN A 410 8.85 -0.78 -34.53
C ASN A 410 8.95 -0.10 -33.16
N GLY A 411 8.18 -0.61 -32.16
CA GLY A 411 8.25 -0.09 -30.79
C GLY A 411 7.66 1.31 -30.61
N LYS A 412 6.79 1.76 -31.52
CA LYS A 412 6.15 3.06 -31.42
C LYS A 412 4.87 3.00 -30.59
N LEU A 413 4.60 4.05 -29.83
CA LEU A 413 3.38 4.30 -29.06
C LEU A 413 2.71 5.58 -29.57
N ASP A 414 1.43 5.53 -29.93
CA ASP A 414 0.75 6.68 -30.56
C ASP A 414 -0.75 6.72 -30.20
N TRP A 415 -1.33 7.91 -30.22
CA TRP A 415 -2.78 8.14 -30.02
C TRP A 415 -3.65 7.66 -31.17
N LYS A 416 -3.04 7.33 -32.34
CA LYS A 416 -3.74 6.86 -33.53
C LYS A 416 -3.44 5.40 -33.77
N LYS A 417 -4.44 4.64 -34.20
CA LYS A 417 -4.24 3.25 -34.65
C LYS A 417 -3.31 3.20 -35.85
N SER A 418 -2.43 2.21 -35.89
CA SER A 418 -1.65 1.92 -37.09
C SER A 418 -2.50 1.18 -38.13
N ASN A 419 -2.34 1.57 -39.38
CA ASN A 419 -2.94 0.88 -40.52
C ASN A 419 -1.89 0.15 -41.40
N SER A 420 -0.62 0.19 -41.01
CA SER A 420 0.51 -0.36 -41.77
C SER A 420 1.56 -0.98 -40.84
N GLY A 421 2.44 -1.78 -41.42
CA GLY A 421 3.56 -2.42 -40.71
C GLY A 421 3.32 -3.88 -40.36
N MET A 422 4.19 -4.44 -39.56
CA MET A 422 4.07 -5.83 -39.07
C MET A 422 2.83 -5.98 -38.18
N PRO A 423 2.07 -7.09 -38.29
CA PRO A 423 0.81 -7.25 -37.56
C PRO A 423 1.00 -7.48 -36.07
N PHE A 424 2.16 -7.91 -35.61
CA PHE A 424 2.50 -8.21 -34.23
C PHE A 424 3.99 -8.05 -33.96
N THR A 425 4.36 -7.91 -32.71
CA THR A 425 5.72 -8.11 -32.19
C THR A 425 5.76 -9.39 -31.35
N GLN A 426 6.83 -10.17 -31.45
CA GLN A 426 6.96 -11.47 -30.77
C GLN A 426 8.16 -11.48 -29.83
N TYR A 427 8.03 -12.17 -28.71
CA TYR A 427 9.14 -12.56 -27.82
C TYR A 427 8.95 -13.98 -27.32
N THR A 428 10.03 -14.57 -26.80
CA THR A 428 9.99 -15.88 -26.12
C THR A 428 10.13 -15.67 -24.63
N SER A 429 9.14 -16.11 -23.87
CA SER A 429 9.21 -16.17 -22.41
C SER A 429 9.82 -17.48 -21.97
N ASP A 430 10.87 -17.43 -21.13
CA ASP A 430 11.56 -18.58 -20.58
C ASP A 430 11.49 -18.59 -19.04
N PRO A 431 10.72 -19.47 -18.42
CA PRO A 431 10.64 -19.55 -16.96
C PRO A 431 11.97 -19.92 -16.27
N ALA A 432 12.97 -20.42 -17.01
CA ALA A 432 14.30 -20.66 -16.47
C ALA A 432 15.16 -19.37 -16.37
N HIS A 433 14.77 -18.32 -17.10
CA HIS A 433 15.45 -17.03 -17.12
C HIS A 433 14.45 -15.86 -17.02
N PRO A 434 13.61 -15.82 -15.95
CA PRO A 434 12.56 -14.84 -15.85
C PRO A 434 13.12 -13.42 -15.75
N VAL A 435 12.33 -12.43 -16.23
CA VAL A 435 12.70 -11.02 -16.10
C VAL A 435 12.69 -10.63 -14.62
N PRO A 436 13.80 -10.10 -14.07
CA PRO A 436 13.85 -9.68 -12.67
C PRO A 436 12.96 -8.45 -12.43
N TYR A 437 12.55 -8.23 -11.18
CA TYR A 437 11.74 -7.07 -10.81
C TYR A 437 12.59 -5.81 -10.58
N THR A 438 13.88 -5.99 -10.28
CA THR A 438 14.90 -4.95 -10.07
C THR A 438 16.23 -5.38 -10.67
N GLU A 439 17.14 -4.44 -10.91
CA GLU A 439 18.47 -4.71 -11.47
C GLU A 439 19.43 -5.31 -10.44
N ASP A 440 19.35 -4.83 -9.20
CA ASP A 440 20.31 -5.16 -8.15
C ASP A 440 19.97 -6.45 -7.40
N VAL A 441 20.96 -6.96 -6.66
CA VAL A 441 20.86 -8.14 -5.80
C VAL A 441 20.39 -7.73 -4.40
N HIS A 442 19.33 -8.38 -3.92
CA HIS A 442 18.73 -8.09 -2.61
C HIS A 442 18.30 -9.35 -1.87
N GLU A 443 18.35 -9.32 -0.53
CA GLU A 443 17.82 -10.40 0.33
C GLU A 443 16.29 -10.43 0.37
N GLY A 444 15.64 -9.27 0.27
CA GLY A 444 14.19 -9.10 0.32
C GLY A 444 13.70 -8.09 -0.71
N ARG A 445 12.38 -7.90 -0.79
CA ARG A 445 11.79 -6.91 -1.68
C ARG A 445 12.26 -5.50 -1.32
N THR A 446 12.76 -4.77 -2.31
CA THR A 446 13.06 -3.35 -2.14
C THR A 446 11.77 -2.53 -2.14
N ARG A 447 11.82 -1.33 -1.58
CA ARG A 447 10.72 -0.36 -1.63
C ARG A 447 10.84 0.53 -2.85
N GLU A 448 12.06 0.76 -3.27
CA GLU A 448 12.47 1.66 -4.33
C GLU A 448 12.05 1.16 -5.72
N TYR A 449 11.88 -0.16 -5.91
CA TYR A 449 11.59 -0.75 -7.22
C TYR A 449 10.35 -0.14 -7.91
N MET A 450 9.42 0.41 -7.12
CA MET A 450 8.22 1.06 -7.65
C MET A 450 8.50 2.38 -8.41
N THR A 451 9.72 2.92 -8.29
CA THR A 451 10.20 4.09 -9.02
C THR A 451 11.52 3.83 -9.74
N ASP A 452 12.03 2.58 -9.69
CA ASP A 452 13.33 2.22 -10.24
C ASP A 452 13.42 2.39 -11.76
N ASP A 453 14.66 2.61 -12.18
CA ASP A 453 15.06 2.71 -13.57
C ASP A 453 14.83 1.39 -14.32
N GLN A 454 13.98 1.42 -15.32
CA GLN A 454 13.63 0.23 -16.11
C GLN A 454 14.55 -0.03 -17.31
N ARG A 455 15.68 0.67 -17.41
CA ARG A 455 16.67 0.46 -18.50
C ARG A 455 17.22 -0.95 -18.54
N PHE A 456 17.38 -1.62 -17.39
CA PHE A 456 17.82 -3.01 -17.33
C PHE A 456 16.84 -3.97 -18.03
N ALA A 457 15.54 -3.75 -17.85
CA ALA A 457 14.49 -4.55 -18.47
C ALA A 457 14.34 -4.20 -19.96
N SER A 458 14.38 -2.91 -20.33
CA SER A 458 14.21 -2.46 -21.71
C SER A 458 15.25 -3.00 -22.69
N ARG A 459 16.40 -3.46 -22.20
CA ARG A 459 17.50 -4.02 -23.03
C ARG A 459 17.38 -5.52 -23.26
N ARG A 460 16.39 -6.18 -22.63
CA ARG A 460 16.21 -7.63 -22.73
C ARG A 460 15.42 -8.01 -23.97
N PRO A 461 15.76 -9.14 -24.64
CA PRO A 461 15.03 -9.59 -25.82
C PRO A 461 13.63 -10.17 -25.51
N ASP A 462 13.33 -10.45 -24.24
CA ASP A 462 12.06 -10.96 -23.74
C ASP A 462 11.17 -9.87 -23.11
N VAL A 463 11.52 -8.59 -23.34
CA VAL A 463 10.74 -7.41 -22.98
C VAL A 463 10.44 -6.59 -24.23
N LEU A 464 9.16 -6.39 -24.51
CA LEU A 464 8.75 -5.49 -25.59
C LEU A 464 8.68 -4.06 -25.06
N VAL A 465 9.20 -3.12 -25.85
CA VAL A 465 9.22 -1.69 -25.52
C VAL A 465 8.49 -0.92 -26.60
N PHE A 466 7.56 -0.07 -26.16
CA PHE A 466 6.83 0.87 -27.02
C PHE A 466 6.94 2.27 -26.40
N GLU A 467 7.27 3.27 -27.24
CA GLU A 467 7.61 4.61 -26.75
C GLU A 467 7.01 5.69 -27.66
N THR A 468 6.57 6.80 -27.06
CA THR A 468 6.13 7.98 -27.82
C THR A 468 7.33 8.79 -28.30
N GLU A 469 7.10 9.69 -29.28
CA GLU A 469 8.02 10.81 -29.47
C GLU A 469 8.05 11.71 -28.22
N PRO A 470 9.09 12.53 -28.05
CA PRO A 470 9.15 13.48 -26.93
C PRO A 470 7.91 14.38 -26.88
N LEU A 471 7.28 14.46 -25.72
CA LEU A 471 6.05 15.22 -25.50
C LEU A 471 6.28 16.71 -25.77
N GLN A 472 5.36 17.33 -26.53
CA GLN A 472 5.41 18.76 -26.84
C GLN A 472 4.83 19.62 -25.71
N ASN A 473 3.97 19.05 -24.88
CA ASN A 473 3.34 19.65 -23.70
C ASN A 473 3.31 18.64 -22.57
N ASP A 474 3.09 19.11 -21.35
CA ASP A 474 2.83 18.24 -20.22
C ASP A 474 1.59 17.37 -20.47
N LEU A 475 1.65 16.11 -20.06
CA LEU A 475 0.56 15.15 -20.12
C LEU A 475 0.24 14.65 -18.71
N THR A 476 -0.88 15.08 -18.17
CA THR A 476 -1.34 14.67 -16.83
C THR A 476 -2.35 13.54 -16.93
N LEU A 477 -2.08 12.45 -16.23
CA LEU A 477 -2.98 11.30 -16.11
C LEU A 477 -3.51 11.20 -14.68
N ALA A 478 -4.85 11.07 -14.54
CA ALA A 478 -5.52 11.02 -13.24
C ALA A 478 -6.72 10.06 -13.27
N GLY A 479 -6.59 8.88 -12.68
CA GLY A 479 -7.65 7.86 -12.63
C GLY A 479 -7.16 6.46 -12.97
N ALA A 480 -8.09 5.57 -13.34
CA ALA A 480 -7.82 4.17 -13.62
C ALA A 480 -7.13 3.96 -14.98
N LEU A 481 -6.11 3.12 -15.00
CA LEU A 481 -5.45 2.63 -16.22
C LEU A 481 -6.00 1.25 -16.61
N LYS A 482 -6.00 0.94 -17.91
CA LYS A 482 -6.43 -0.37 -18.40
C LYS A 482 -5.56 -0.83 -19.59
N ALA A 483 -5.01 -2.03 -19.47
CA ALA A 483 -4.34 -2.71 -20.56
C ALA A 483 -5.37 -3.46 -21.40
N ASN A 484 -5.31 -3.31 -22.73
CA ASN A 484 -6.12 -4.01 -23.73
C ASN A 484 -5.17 -4.67 -24.72
N LEU A 485 -4.84 -5.94 -24.50
CA LEU A 485 -3.87 -6.66 -25.31
C LEU A 485 -4.55 -7.72 -26.17
N PHE A 486 -4.29 -7.73 -27.47
CA PHE A 486 -4.62 -8.83 -28.36
C PHE A 486 -3.38 -9.70 -28.52
N VAL A 487 -3.47 -10.96 -28.09
CA VAL A 487 -2.31 -11.83 -27.95
C VAL A 487 -2.54 -13.20 -28.56
N SER A 488 -1.50 -13.87 -29.05
CA SER A 488 -1.49 -15.29 -29.24
C SER A 488 -0.24 -15.90 -28.62
N ILE A 489 -0.39 -17.09 -28.06
CA ILE A 489 0.70 -17.80 -27.38
C ILE A 489 0.87 -19.21 -27.98
N SER A 490 2.07 -19.77 -27.91
CA SER A 490 2.36 -21.12 -28.42
C SER A 490 1.93 -22.24 -27.46
N THR A 491 1.53 -21.90 -26.24
CA THR A 491 1.21 -22.80 -25.13
C THR A 491 -0.21 -22.60 -24.63
N SER A 492 -0.56 -23.09 -23.43
CA SER A 492 -1.94 -23.03 -22.92
C SER A 492 -2.17 -22.02 -21.79
N ASP A 493 -1.12 -21.35 -21.28
CA ASP A 493 -1.18 -20.23 -20.34
C ASP A 493 0.08 -19.37 -20.47
N ALA A 494 0.00 -18.09 -20.06
CA ALA A 494 1.11 -17.16 -19.92
C ALA A 494 0.68 -15.99 -19.04
N ASP A 495 1.62 -15.30 -18.39
CA ASP A 495 1.37 -14.05 -17.69
C ASP A 495 1.68 -12.85 -18.57
N PHE A 496 1.01 -11.73 -18.30
CA PHE A 496 1.19 -10.46 -18.99
C PHE A 496 1.45 -9.37 -17.95
N VAL A 497 2.67 -8.85 -17.96
CA VAL A 497 3.07 -7.68 -17.16
C VAL A 497 3.06 -6.47 -18.08
N VAL A 498 2.38 -5.43 -17.65
CA VAL A 498 2.37 -4.11 -18.34
C VAL A 498 2.93 -3.08 -17.37
N LYS A 499 3.94 -2.35 -17.82
CA LYS A 499 4.55 -1.23 -17.10
C LYS A 499 4.35 0.05 -17.87
N LEU A 500 3.88 1.09 -17.21
CA LEU A 500 3.85 2.47 -17.70
C LEU A 500 5.02 3.23 -17.07
N ILE A 501 5.84 3.85 -17.89
CA ILE A 501 7.16 4.37 -17.54
C ILE A 501 7.28 5.80 -18.06
N ASP A 502 7.81 6.68 -17.23
CA ASP A 502 8.21 8.04 -17.59
C ASP A 502 9.70 8.06 -17.97
N VAL A 503 9.99 8.31 -19.24
CA VAL A 503 11.37 8.39 -19.75
C VAL A 503 11.83 9.84 -19.68
N PHE A 504 12.81 10.10 -18.84
CA PHE A 504 13.38 11.42 -18.64
C PHE A 504 14.24 11.84 -19.84
N PRO A 505 14.33 13.14 -20.16
CA PRO A 505 15.19 13.62 -21.23
C PRO A 505 16.69 13.30 -21.01
N ASP A 506 17.45 13.18 -22.10
CA ASP A 506 18.90 12.91 -22.04
C ASP A 506 19.71 14.03 -21.38
N ASN A 507 19.14 15.22 -21.22
CA ASN A 507 19.74 16.37 -20.54
C ASN A 507 19.09 16.66 -19.19
N PHE A 508 18.35 15.72 -18.61
CA PHE A 508 17.69 15.90 -17.32
C PHE A 508 18.69 16.10 -16.18
N THR A 509 18.42 17.07 -15.32
CA THR A 509 19.19 17.32 -14.09
C THR A 509 18.25 17.79 -12.99
N TYR A 510 18.50 17.37 -11.76
CA TYR A 510 17.82 17.97 -10.61
C TYR A 510 18.35 19.38 -10.34
N PRO A 511 17.48 20.32 -9.91
CA PRO A 511 17.89 21.71 -9.59
C PRO A 511 18.88 21.82 -8.43
N THR A 512 18.96 20.81 -7.57
CA THR A 512 19.85 20.74 -6.40
C THR A 512 20.68 19.47 -6.46
N PRO A 513 21.92 19.47 -5.93
CA PRO A 513 22.76 18.28 -5.88
C PRO A 513 22.03 17.10 -5.26
N SER A 514 22.27 15.92 -5.78
CA SER A 514 21.68 14.68 -5.31
C SER A 514 22.13 14.36 -3.88
N LEU A 515 21.19 13.93 -3.02
CA LEU A 515 21.52 13.26 -1.76
C LEU A 515 22.06 11.84 -2.02
N LEU A 516 21.69 11.26 -3.16
CA LEU A 516 22.21 9.99 -3.65
C LEU A 516 23.32 10.33 -4.66
N PRO A 517 24.59 10.03 -4.35
CA PRO A 517 25.69 10.41 -5.22
C PRO A 517 25.58 9.69 -6.57
N ASP A 518 25.64 10.47 -7.65
CA ASP A 518 26.06 10.07 -8.99
C ASP A 518 25.19 9.09 -9.80
N TYR A 519 23.93 8.81 -9.44
CA TYR A 519 23.08 8.04 -10.32
C TYR A 519 22.67 8.87 -11.56
N PRO A 520 22.89 8.37 -12.80
CA PRO A 520 22.62 9.13 -14.01
C PRO A 520 21.11 9.19 -14.27
N MET A 521 20.50 10.34 -13.98
CA MET A 521 19.07 10.58 -14.21
C MET A 521 18.74 10.92 -15.68
N GLN A 522 19.75 11.12 -16.51
CA GLN A 522 19.58 11.31 -17.96
C GLN A 522 19.07 10.02 -18.59
N GLY A 523 17.96 10.11 -19.31
CA GLY A 523 17.30 8.93 -19.90
C GLY A 523 16.77 7.92 -18.87
N TYR A 524 16.59 8.33 -17.60
CA TYR A 524 16.02 7.49 -16.54
C TYR A 524 14.62 7.03 -16.94
N GLN A 525 14.35 5.74 -16.79
CA GLN A 525 13.07 5.13 -17.13
C GLN A 525 12.30 4.84 -15.84
N MET A 526 11.71 5.89 -15.25
CA MET A 526 10.98 5.80 -14.00
C MET A 526 9.75 4.91 -14.15
N LEU A 527 9.67 3.82 -13.39
CA LEU A 527 8.42 3.08 -13.27
C LEU A 527 7.37 3.97 -12.61
N VAL A 528 6.23 4.18 -13.26
CA VAL A 528 5.10 4.96 -12.72
C VAL A 528 4.00 4.02 -12.24
N ARG A 529 3.65 3.03 -13.08
CA ARG A 529 2.68 1.97 -12.75
C ARG A 529 3.09 0.67 -13.42
N GLY A 530 2.90 -0.42 -12.70
CA GLY A 530 3.04 -1.75 -13.24
C GLY A 530 1.95 -2.65 -12.68
N GLU A 531 1.51 -3.62 -13.49
CA GLU A 531 0.57 -4.64 -13.05
C GLU A 531 0.77 -5.92 -13.86
N ILE A 532 0.39 -7.04 -13.26
CA ILE A 532 0.48 -8.37 -13.85
C ILE A 532 -0.89 -9.03 -13.91
N MET A 533 -1.14 -9.82 -14.97
CA MET A 533 -2.34 -10.60 -15.16
C MET A 533 -1.97 -12.04 -15.54
N ARG A 534 -2.48 -13.02 -14.79
CA ARG A 534 -2.37 -14.42 -15.21
C ARG A 534 -3.38 -14.71 -16.30
N GLY A 535 -2.91 -15.03 -17.48
CA GLY A 535 -3.71 -15.08 -18.70
C GLY A 535 -4.87 -16.07 -18.68
N LYS A 536 -4.77 -17.18 -17.91
CA LYS A 536 -5.91 -18.09 -17.74
C LYS A 536 -7.15 -17.43 -17.15
N PHE A 537 -7.00 -16.32 -16.41
CA PHE A 537 -8.09 -15.55 -15.80
C PHE A 537 -8.66 -14.45 -16.69
N ARG A 538 -8.19 -14.27 -17.92
CA ARG A 538 -8.59 -13.19 -18.85
C ARG A 538 -10.09 -13.01 -19.06
N LYS A 539 -10.88 -14.07 -18.81
CA LYS A 539 -12.34 -14.04 -18.94
C LYS A 539 -13.08 -14.14 -17.60
N SER A 540 -12.49 -14.85 -16.64
CA SER A 540 -13.10 -15.06 -15.33
C SER A 540 -12.05 -15.47 -14.32
N PHE A 541 -12.05 -14.82 -13.17
CA PHE A 541 -11.24 -15.22 -12.02
C PHE A 541 -11.78 -16.45 -11.30
N GLU A 542 -13.07 -16.74 -11.44
CA GLU A 542 -13.74 -17.90 -10.83
C GLU A 542 -13.56 -19.16 -11.67
N LYS A 543 -13.60 -19.00 -13.00
CA LYS A 543 -13.57 -20.11 -13.98
C LYS A 543 -12.50 -19.86 -15.03
N PRO A 544 -11.22 -20.12 -14.69
CA PRO A 544 -10.12 -19.92 -15.63
C PRO A 544 -10.24 -20.82 -16.85
N GLU A 545 -9.74 -20.35 -17.99
CA GLU A 545 -9.76 -21.09 -19.26
C GLU A 545 -8.37 -21.13 -19.90
N PRO A 546 -7.96 -22.27 -20.50
CA PRO A 546 -6.71 -22.33 -21.24
C PRO A 546 -6.76 -21.47 -22.50
N PHE A 547 -5.59 -20.99 -22.94
CA PHE A 547 -5.43 -20.49 -24.30
C PHE A 547 -5.47 -21.65 -25.30
N LYS A 548 -5.92 -21.34 -26.50
CA LYS A 548 -5.75 -22.21 -27.67
C LYS A 548 -4.47 -21.79 -28.39
N PRO A 549 -3.43 -22.63 -28.46
CA PRO A 549 -2.18 -22.26 -29.08
C PRO A 549 -2.34 -21.65 -30.48
N GLY A 550 -1.68 -20.51 -30.72
CA GLY A 550 -1.71 -19.76 -31.98
C GLY A 550 -2.98 -18.94 -32.25
N LYS A 551 -4.06 -19.12 -31.46
CA LYS A 551 -5.29 -18.32 -31.61
C LYS A 551 -5.12 -16.95 -30.97
N VAL A 552 -5.57 -15.90 -31.68
CA VAL A 552 -5.61 -14.55 -31.09
C VAL A 552 -6.76 -14.46 -30.08
N GLU A 553 -6.43 -14.03 -28.87
CA GLU A 553 -7.38 -13.78 -27.79
C GLU A 553 -7.11 -12.41 -27.15
N GLU A 554 -8.13 -11.82 -26.55
CA GLU A 554 -8.02 -10.55 -25.82
C GLU A 554 -7.68 -10.82 -24.35
N VAL A 555 -6.70 -10.08 -23.83
CA VAL A 555 -6.33 -10.02 -22.41
C VAL A 555 -6.51 -8.59 -21.94
N GLN A 556 -7.44 -8.40 -21.01
CA GLN A 556 -7.81 -7.08 -20.53
C GLN A 556 -7.75 -7.05 -18.99
N PHE A 557 -7.03 -6.08 -18.43
CA PHE A 557 -6.95 -5.89 -16.97
C PHE A 557 -6.66 -4.44 -16.60
N SER A 558 -7.04 -4.06 -15.37
CA SER A 558 -6.77 -2.73 -14.83
C SER A 558 -5.44 -2.73 -14.09
N LEU A 559 -4.68 -1.65 -14.26
CA LEU A 559 -3.58 -1.30 -13.39
C LEU A 559 -4.10 -0.40 -12.25
N PRO A 560 -3.38 -0.26 -11.12
CA PRO A 560 -3.73 0.72 -10.09
C PRO A 560 -3.88 2.13 -10.66
N ASP A 561 -4.74 2.93 -10.06
CA ASP A 561 -4.96 4.31 -10.48
C ASP A 561 -3.66 5.12 -10.51
N ILE A 562 -3.57 6.05 -11.43
CA ILE A 562 -2.42 6.93 -11.65
C ILE A 562 -2.77 8.37 -11.26
N ALA A 563 -1.80 9.08 -10.67
CA ALA A 563 -1.75 10.54 -10.54
C ALA A 563 -0.33 10.98 -10.90
N HIS A 564 -0.11 11.28 -12.18
CA HIS A 564 1.22 11.58 -12.68
C HIS A 564 1.18 12.56 -13.87
N THR A 565 2.15 13.46 -13.92
CA THR A 565 2.35 14.38 -15.02
C THR A 565 3.66 14.07 -15.74
N PHE A 566 3.55 13.49 -16.93
CA PHE A 566 4.69 13.40 -17.85
C PHE A 566 5.01 14.79 -18.34
N LYS A 567 6.22 15.26 -18.10
CA LYS A 567 6.61 16.63 -18.44
C LYS A 567 6.93 16.78 -19.93
N LYS A 568 6.80 17.99 -20.44
CA LYS A 568 7.28 18.34 -21.78
C LYS A 568 8.73 17.89 -21.96
N GLY A 569 9.02 17.25 -23.10
CA GLY A 569 10.32 16.66 -23.42
C GLY A 569 10.54 15.25 -22.90
N HIS A 570 9.73 14.77 -21.94
CA HIS A 570 9.70 13.35 -21.54
C HIS A 570 9.02 12.51 -22.62
N ARG A 571 9.11 11.18 -22.51
CA ARG A 571 8.37 10.23 -23.34
C ARG A 571 7.58 9.29 -22.46
N VAL A 572 6.42 8.88 -22.96
CA VAL A 572 5.66 7.79 -22.34
C VAL A 572 6.16 6.48 -22.92
N MET A 573 6.56 5.55 -22.06
CA MET A 573 6.97 4.21 -22.46
C MET A 573 6.04 3.17 -21.86
N VAL A 574 5.76 2.11 -22.64
CA VAL A 574 5.09 0.89 -22.17
C VAL A 574 6.03 -0.28 -22.37
N GLN A 575 6.29 -1.04 -21.32
CA GLN A 575 6.97 -2.32 -21.40
C GLN A 575 5.96 -3.46 -21.23
N ILE A 576 6.11 -4.52 -22.02
CA ILE A 576 5.30 -5.75 -21.93
C ILE A 576 6.25 -6.94 -21.81
N GLN A 577 6.03 -7.77 -20.80
CA GLN A 577 6.82 -8.97 -20.49
C GLN A 577 5.93 -10.03 -19.84
N SER A 578 6.45 -11.25 -19.61
CA SER A 578 5.67 -12.37 -19.04
C SER A 578 6.19 -12.90 -17.71
N SER A 579 7.05 -12.14 -17.07
CA SER A 579 7.51 -12.42 -15.69
C SER A 579 7.98 -11.15 -15.00
N TRP A 580 7.87 -11.13 -13.69
CA TRP A 580 8.30 -10.01 -12.83
C TRP A 580 8.86 -10.64 -11.54
N PHE A 581 9.97 -11.35 -11.70
CA PHE A 581 10.45 -12.32 -10.73
C PHE A 581 11.52 -11.74 -9.77
N PRO A 582 11.58 -12.18 -8.52
CA PRO A 582 10.67 -13.08 -7.81
C PRO A 582 9.50 -12.36 -7.10
N LEU A 583 9.24 -11.09 -7.45
CA LEU A 583 8.07 -10.35 -6.94
C LEU A 583 6.80 -11.17 -7.19
N ALA A 584 6.59 -11.58 -8.45
CA ALA A 584 5.53 -12.48 -8.90
C ALA A 584 6.07 -13.90 -9.15
N ASP A 585 5.25 -14.92 -8.95
CA ASP A 585 5.59 -16.30 -9.26
C ASP A 585 5.79 -16.51 -10.77
N ARG A 586 6.49 -17.56 -11.14
CA ARG A 586 6.70 -17.93 -12.54
C ARG A 586 5.51 -18.72 -13.06
N ASN A 587 4.94 -18.29 -14.19
CA ASN A 587 3.95 -19.10 -14.88
C ASN A 587 4.65 -20.31 -15.53
N PRO A 588 4.16 -21.55 -15.31
CA PRO A 588 4.64 -22.74 -16.03
C PRO A 588 4.41 -22.69 -17.54
N GLN A 589 3.64 -21.69 -18.02
CA GLN A 589 3.17 -21.54 -19.40
C GLN A 589 2.32 -22.72 -19.87
N LYS A 590 1.71 -23.38 -18.89
CA LYS A 590 0.81 -24.52 -19.04
C LYS A 590 -0.40 -24.30 -18.15
N PHE A 591 -1.58 -24.58 -18.67
CA PHE A 591 -2.82 -24.47 -17.90
C PHE A 591 -2.85 -25.53 -16.80
N VAL A 592 -2.47 -25.14 -15.60
CA VAL A 592 -2.41 -26.00 -14.40
C VAL A 592 -2.82 -25.20 -13.16
N ASN A 593 -3.11 -25.89 -12.06
CA ASN A 593 -3.13 -25.27 -10.75
C ASN A 593 -1.70 -24.92 -10.34
N ILE A 594 -1.40 -23.64 -10.15
CA ILE A 594 -0.05 -23.15 -9.85
C ILE A 594 0.53 -23.74 -8.55
N TYR A 595 -0.33 -24.02 -7.57
CA TYR A 595 0.09 -24.57 -6.27
C TYR A 595 0.39 -26.07 -6.32
N GLU A 596 -0.04 -26.74 -7.38
CA GLU A 596 0.22 -28.17 -7.63
C GLU A 596 1.24 -28.39 -8.75
N ALA A 597 1.63 -27.31 -9.44
CA ALA A 597 2.59 -27.36 -10.53
C ALA A 597 3.94 -27.94 -10.06
N LYS A 598 4.56 -28.74 -10.92
CA LYS A 598 5.89 -29.35 -10.69
C LYS A 598 6.94 -28.66 -11.55
N ASP A 599 8.21 -28.79 -11.19
CA ASP A 599 9.31 -28.21 -11.97
C ASP A 599 9.30 -28.68 -13.43
N ALA A 600 8.84 -29.91 -13.71
CA ALA A 600 8.70 -30.47 -15.07
C ALA A 600 7.55 -29.83 -15.90
N ASP A 601 6.67 -29.05 -15.29
CA ASP A 601 5.57 -28.38 -16.01
C ASP A 601 6.02 -27.07 -16.67
N PHE A 602 7.16 -26.52 -16.25
CA PHE A 602 7.67 -25.25 -16.77
C PHE A 602 8.24 -25.42 -18.18
N GLN A 603 7.77 -24.62 -19.11
CA GLN A 603 8.16 -24.64 -20.52
C GLN A 603 8.24 -23.24 -21.11
N LYS A 604 9.01 -23.09 -22.19
CA LYS A 604 9.08 -21.83 -22.94
C LYS A 604 7.78 -21.59 -23.72
N ALA A 605 7.44 -20.33 -23.93
CA ALA A 605 6.33 -19.92 -24.79
C ALA A 605 6.74 -18.78 -25.70
N ASP A 606 6.34 -18.88 -26.98
CA ASP A 606 6.37 -17.75 -27.90
C ASP A 606 5.08 -16.96 -27.78
N ILE A 607 5.22 -15.66 -27.55
CA ILE A 607 4.11 -14.73 -27.29
C ILE A 607 4.12 -13.64 -28.33
N ARG A 608 2.98 -13.39 -28.96
CA ARG A 608 2.76 -12.34 -29.93
C ARG A 608 1.79 -11.32 -29.39
N ILE A 609 2.19 -10.06 -29.44
CA ILE A 609 1.33 -8.90 -29.13
C ILE A 609 0.96 -8.25 -30.46
N TYR A 610 -0.33 -8.25 -30.78
CA TYR A 610 -0.87 -7.72 -32.03
C TYR A 610 -1.12 -6.22 -31.91
N HIS A 611 -0.83 -5.49 -32.98
CA HIS A 611 -0.99 -4.03 -33.04
C HIS A 611 -1.43 -3.55 -34.46
N ASN A 612 -2.12 -4.40 -35.19
CA ASN A 612 -2.71 -4.05 -36.50
C ASN A 612 -4.14 -3.48 -36.34
N SER A 613 -4.76 -3.09 -37.42
CA SER A 613 -6.11 -2.51 -37.42
C SER A 613 -7.20 -3.46 -36.94
N THR A 614 -7.03 -4.78 -37.10
CA THR A 614 -7.98 -5.80 -36.65
C THR A 614 -7.82 -6.10 -35.15
N TYR A 615 -6.59 -6.10 -34.66
CA TYR A 615 -6.22 -6.42 -33.30
C TYR A 615 -5.35 -5.31 -32.71
N PRO A 616 -5.93 -4.12 -32.41
CA PRO A 616 -5.19 -2.95 -32.00
C PRO A 616 -4.95 -2.94 -30.48
N SER A 617 -3.88 -3.57 -30.01
CA SER A 617 -3.52 -3.48 -28.59
C SER A 617 -3.25 -2.04 -28.17
N SER A 618 -3.72 -1.68 -26.97
CA SER A 618 -3.63 -0.32 -26.43
C SER A 618 -3.57 -0.32 -24.90
N ILE A 619 -3.18 0.83 -24.36
CA ILE A 619 -3.38 1.18 -22.96
C ILE A 619 -4.39 2.33 -22.91
N SER A 620 -5.51 2.11 -22.24
CA SER A 620 -6.50 3.16 -21.94
C SER A 620 -5.98 3.99 -20.77
N VAL A 621 -5.76 5.28 -21.01
CA VAL A 621 -5.16 6.21 -20.03
C VAL A 621 -6.12 7.36 -19.72
N PRO A 622 -6.30 7.75 -18.43
CA PRO A 622 -7.21 8.82 -18.02
C PRO A 622 -6.54 10.19 -18.14
N VAL A 623 -6.66 10.84 -19.29
CA VAL A 623 -6.05 12.15 -19.56
C VAL A 623 -6.86 13.25 -18.86
N MET A 624 -6.22 14.00 -17.98
CA MET A 624 -6.77 15.18 -17.32
C MET A 624 -6.64 16.40 -18.24
N LYS A 625 -7.75 17.14 -18.42
CA LYS A 625 -7.82 18.35 -19.27
C LYS A 625 -7.58 19.62 -18.49
#